data_40dfbcf0c9ffcf4419e9b7e2cce2f2df
#
_entry.id   40dfbcf0c9ffcf4419e9b7e2cce2f2df
#
_cell.length_a   1.000
_cell.length_b   1.000
_cell.length_c   1.000
_cell.angle_alpha   90.00
_cell.angle_beta   90.00
_cell.angle_gamma   90.00
#
_symmetry.space_group_name_H-M   'P 1'
#
loop_
_entity.id
_entity.type
_entity.pdbx_description
1 polymer ?
#
loop_
_entity_poly.entity_id
_entity_poly.type
_entity_poly.pdbx_seq_one_letter_code
_entity_poly.pdbx_strand_id
1 'polypeptide(L)'
;GCDPLGSCTMKYNPLINDWAAGLEGFSQAHPQMPTEDAQGPLSVLFKIQEWFKKITGLPGVTTQPVAGAQGELVGLKMFQAYHRHNGEEFRRKILIPRSAHGTNFATAAMAGYPDGIVYLEASRDGTVDMDDFRIKLEEFGPNICGVMITNPNTSGIFEKNFKLIADEVHNVGGLVYMDGANMNAIAGIVNLDSLGVDAVHNNLHKTWTIPHGGGGPGDAIVAVSKKLIDFLPGKQIIQKEDKSYDVSVPLHSIGDFHRHWGNFGHKVRAFTYLLRLGNQGIPRMSSVAVLSARYLLSRLKEHYSTLPATAEHSPRMHEFILTLSEEEFKFLETAGIPKSKAIPQIGKLFLDFGFHAPTVAFPEIYGLMIEPTESFTKSELDRFADAVIAIKNLILQNPEVLDTAPHFTPIDRVDEVSANRNLILQEEILHLPPLPFNRIKNSTLMDLSISEIQKKVIEANQTQVI
;
A
#
# COMPACT_ATOMS: atom_id res chain seq x y z
N GLY A 1 0.31 -18.23 -6.30
CA GLY A 1 -0.95 -17.80 -6.91
C GLY A 1 -1.02 -16.31 -7.06
N CYS A 2 -2.05 -15.82 -7.73
CA CYS A 2 -2.30 -14.40 -7.87
C CYS A 2 -2.93 -13.86 -6.56
N ASP A 3 -2.29 -12.87 -5.92
CA ASP A 3 -2.76 -12.21 -4.72
C ASP A 3 -3.07 -10.74 -5.03
N PRO A 4 -4.23 -10.41 -5.61
CA PRO A 4 -4.55 -9.08 -6.07
C PRO A 4 -5.07 -8.19 -4.94
N LEU A 5 -4.39 -8.17 -3.80
CA LEU A 5 -4.73 -7.35 -2.64
C LEU A 5 -4.50 -5.86 -2.95
N GLY A 6 -5.56 -5.10 -3.11
CA GLY A 6 -5.49 -3.65 -3.23
C GLY A 6 -5.05 -2.96 -1.94
N SER A 7 -4.56 -1.73 -2.05
CA SER A 7 -3.91 -0.97 -0.96
C SER A 7 -2.63 -1.61 -0.39
N CYS A 8 -2.29 -2.80 -0.84
CA CYS A 8 -1.10 -3.52 -0.42
C CYS A 8 -0.53 -4.29 -1.61
N THR A 9 0.46 -3.69 -2.27
CA THR A 9 1.10 -4.28 -3.45
C THR A 9 1.76 -5.61 -3.11
N MET A 10 1.08 -6.72 -3.43
CA MET A 10 1.54 -8.08 -3.14
C MET A 10 2.29 -8.65 -4.35
N LYS A 11 3.53 -8.22 -4.52
CA LYS A 11 4.40 -8.66 -5.60
C LYS A 11 5.05 -9.99 -5.32
N TYR A 12 5.42 -10.69 -6.38
CA TYR A 12 6.36 -11.79 -6.29
C TYR A 12 7.71 -11.31 -5.75
N ASN A 13 8.20 -11.94 -4.71
CA ASN A 13 9.52 -11.68 -4.14
C ASN A 13 10.54 -12.62 -4.81
N PRO A 14 11.42 -12.12 -5.69
CA PRO A 14 12.41 -12.97 -6.37
C PRO A 14 13.34 -13.68 -5.39
N LEU A 15 13.53 -14.98 -5.56
CA LEU A 15 14.41 -15.79 -4.69
C LEU A 15 15.84 -15.28 -4.60
N ILE A 16 16.33 -14.62 -5.66
CA ILE A 16 17.66 -14.01 -5.67
C ILE A 16 17.80 -12.90 -4.60
N ASN A 17 16.70 -12.23 -4.24
CA ASN A 17 16.72 -11.22 -3.19
C ASN A 17 17.03 -11.84 -1.83
N ASP A 18 16.42 -13.00 -1.53
CA ASP A 18 16.67 -13.73 -0.28
C ASP A 18 18.07 -14.33 -0.25
N TRP A 19 18.51 -14.90 -1.38
CA TRP A 19 19.88 -15.40 -1.50
C TRP A 19 20.90 -14.30 -1.23
N ALA A 20 20.76 -13.12 -1.83
CA ALA A 20 21.65 -11.99 -1.62
C ALA A 20 21.65 -11.50 -0.17
N ALA A 21 20.48 -11.40 0.47
CA ALA A 21 20.36 -11.00 1.86
C ALA A 21 20.97 -12.03 2.84
N GLY A 22 21.06 -13.30 2.44
CA GLY A 22 21.67 -14.39 3.20
C GLY A 22 23.18 -14.51 3.06
N LEU A 23 23.83 -13.72 2.18
CA LEU A 23 25.28 -13.73 2.06
C LEU A 23 25.95 -13.34 3.39
N GLU A 24 26.99 -14.07 3.79
CA GLU A 24 27.68 -13.87 5.08
C GLU A 24 28.15 -12.42 5.30
N GLY A 25 28.67 -11.77 4.26
CA GLY A 25 29.09 -10.37 4.32
C GLY A 25 27.97 -9.38 4.65
N PHE A 26 26.71 -9.77 4.53
CA PHE A 26 25.53 -8.96 4.91
C PHE A 26 24.85 -9.49 6.17
N SER A 27 24.66 -10.79 6.28
CA SER A 27 23.90 -11.41 7.38
C SER A 27 24.68 -11.42 8.71
N GLN A 28 26.02 -11.44 8.67
CA GLN A 28 26.88 -11.43 9.84
C GLN A 28 27.47 -10.06 10.19
N ALA A 29 27.36 -9.08 9.29
CA ALA A 29 27.85 -7.73 9.52
C ALA A 29 26.75 -6.85 10.15
N HIS A 30 27.05 -6.25 11.31
CA HIS A 30 26.13 -5.27 11.91
C HIS A 30 26.39 -3.88 11.30
N PRO A 31 25.38 -3.17 10.77
CA PRO A 31 25.58 -1.88 10.09
C PRO A 31 26.16 -0.77 11.00
N GLN A 32 26.09 -0.92 12.32
CA GLN A 32 26.66 0.01 13.31
C GLN A 32 28.00 -0.42 13.89
N MET A 33 28.66 -1.43 13.29
CA MET A 33 30.07 -1.68 13.58
C MET A 33 30.91 -0.47 13.15
N PRO A 34 32.20 -0.37 13.55
CA PRO A 34 33.06 0.72 13.09
C PRO A 34 32.99 0.91 11.58
N THR A 35 32.97 2.17 11.11
CA THR A 35 32.71 2.47 9.69
C THR A 35 33.74 1.85 8.76
N GLU A 36 35.00 1.72 9.21
CA GLU A 36 36.06 1.05 8.50
C GLU A 36 35.79 -0.44 8.23
N ASP A 37 35.05 -1.10 9.12
CA ASP A 37 34.67 -2.52 8.99
C ASP A 37 33.31 -2.69 8.28
N ALA A 38 32.49 -1.64 8.24
CA ALA A 38 31.16 -1.64 7.69
C ALA A 38 31.06 -1.17 6.22
N GLN A 39 32.15 -1.07 5.48
CA GLN A 39 32.20 -0.47 4.14
C GLN A 39 31.23 -1.12 3.15
N GLY A 40 31.09 -2.46 3.17
CA GLY A 40 30.14 -3.19 2.34
C GLY A 40 28.67 -2.79 2.62
N PRO A 41 28.18 -2.95 3.85
CA PRO A 41 26.85 -2.50 4.26
C PRO A 41 26.59 -1.01 3.98
N LEU A 42 27.53 -0.12 4.30
CA LEU A 42 27.40 1.31 4.04
C LEU A 42 27.31 1.63 2.54
N SER A 43 28.05 0.90 1.69
CA SER A 43 27.97 1.07 0.24
C SER A 43 26.59 0.73 -0.32
N VAL A 44 25.94 -0.31 0.22
CA VAL A 44 24.56 -0.69 -0.16
C VAL A 44 23.59 0.44 0.21
N LEU A 45 23.66 0.94 1.44
CA LEU A 45 22.79 2.02 1.92
C LEU A 45 23.01 3.31 1.14
N PHE A 46 24.27 3.69 0.87
CA PHE A 46 24.60 4.87 0.07
C PHE A 46 24.03 4.76 -1.35
N LYS A 47 24.19 3.62 -2.02
CA LYS A 47 23.65 3.40 -3.36
C LYS A 47 22.13 3.44 -3.37
N ILE A 48 21.46 2.90 -2.36
CA ILE A 48 20.01 3.02 -2.21
C ILE A 48 19.62 4.50 -2.09
N GLN A 49 20.30 5.30 -1.27
CA GLN A 49 20.04 6.74 -1.18
C GLN A 49 20.14 7.39 -2.56
N GLU A 50 21.23 7.16 -3.29
CA GLU A 50 21.45 7.76 -4.61
C GLU A 50 20.46 7.31 -5.66
N TRP A 51 20.00 6.06 -5.61
CA TRP A 51 18.98 5.57 -6.55
C TRP A 51 17.60 6.13 -6.25
N PHE A 52 17.23 6.23 -4.98
CA PHE A 52 15.94 6.85 -4.63
C PHE A 52 15.91 8.35 -4.93
N LYS A 53 17.02 9.07 -4.83
CA LYS A 53 17.13 10.43 -5.37
C LYS A 53 16.77 10.49 -6.85
N LYS A 54 17.31 9.55 -7.65
CA LYS A 54 17.01 9.48 -9.10
C LYS A 54 15.59 9.04 -9.40
N ILE A 55 15.06 8.06 -8.66
CA ILE A 55 13.70 7.53 -8.85
C ILE A 55 12.65 8.58 -8.53
N THR A 56 12.85 9.37 -7.50
CA THR A 56 11.90 10.40 -7.03
C THR A 56 12.17 11.79 -7.63
N GLY A 57 13.41 12.07 -8.04
CA GLY A 57 13.87 13.41 -8.41
C GLY A 57 14.23 14.28 -7.21
N LEU A 58 14.09 13.80 -5.97
CA LEU A 58 14.31 14.55 -4.74
C LEU A 58 15.74 14.37 -4.22
N PRO A 59 16.43 15.46 -3.80
CA PRO A 59 17.86 15.42 -3.53
C PRO A 59 18.27 14.86 -2.17
N GLY A 60 17.35 14.72 -1.20
CA GLY A 60 17.63 14.16 0.12
C GLY A 60 16.94 12.81 0.32
N VAL A 61 17.60 11.85 0.97
CA VAL A 61 17.00 10.51 1.23
C VAL A 61 17.48 9.98 2.57
N THR A 62 16.56 9.44 3.37
CA THR A 62 16.88 8.66 4.58
C THR A 62 16.40 7.23 4.45
N THR A 63 17.19 6.31 5.01
CA THR A 63 16.90 4.87 5.07
C THR A 63 16.50 4.39 6.47
N GLN A 64 16.24 5.30 7.40
CA GLN A 64 15.94 4.94 8.80
C GLN A 64 14.54 4.35 9.02
N PRO A 65 13.47 4.85 8.40
CA PRO A 65 12.13 4.31 8.66
C PRO A 65 12.01 2.82 8.31
N VAL A 66 11.21 2.09 9.11
CA VAL A 66 10.99 0.64 8.95
C VAL A 66 9.57 0.29 8.51
N ALA A 67 8.73 1.28 8.27
CA ALA A 67 7.37 1.13 7.77
C ALA A 67 6.90 2.41 7.09
N GLY A 68 5.85 2.33 6.24
CA GLY A 68 5.24 3.51 5.61
C GLY A 68 4.74 4.51 6.64
N ALA A 69 3.98 4.07 7.64
CA ALA A 69 3.48 4.93 8.72
C ALA A 69 4.62 5.63 9.49
N GLN A 70 5.75 4.96 9.71
CA GLN A 70 6.92 5.62 10.30
C GLN A 70 7.55 6.63 9.33
N GLY A 71 7.54 6.36 8.02
CA GLY A 71 7.95 7.32 6.99
C GLY A 71 7.06 8.56 6.96
N GLU A 72 5.74 8.40 7.12
CA GLU A 72 4.81 9.52 7.27
C GLU A 72 5.17 10.37 8.50
N LEU A 73 5.39 9.71 9.65
CA LEU A 73 5.75 10.40 10.89
C LEU A 73 7.06 11.18 10.74
N VAL A 74 8.08 10.57 10.10
CA VAL A 74 9.35 11.24 9.79
C VAL A 74 9.13 12.49 8.94
N GLY A 75 8.33 12.39 7.89
CA GLY A 75 8.00 13.53 7.03
C GLY A 75 7.35 14.69 7.79
N LEU A 76 6.33 14.39 8.58
CA LEU A 76 5.64 15.41 9.38
C LEU A 76 6.53 16.02 10.48
N LYS A 77 7.42 15.22 11.08
CA LYS A 77 8.39 15.74 12.07
C LYS A 77 9.42 16.67 11.42
N MET A 78 9.85 16.36 10.19
CA MET A 78 10.69 17.29 9.41
C MET A 78 9.95 18.58 9.07
N PHE A 79 8.66 18.52 8.71
CA PHE A 79 7.84 19.72 8.49
C PHE A 79 7.78 20.59 9.74
N GLN A 80 7.54 20.00 10.89
CA GLN A 80 7.54 20.71 12.17
C GLN A 80 8.90 21.35 12.48
N ALA A 81 9.99 20.62 12.24
CA ALA A 81 11.34 21.15 12.48
C ALA A 81 11.68 22.31 11.53
N TYR A 82 11.31 22.18 10.26
CA TYR A 82 11.47 23.24 9.26
C TYR A 82 10.71 24.52 9.67
N HIS A 83 9.43 24.40 10.01
CA HIS A 83 8.63 25.55 10.42
C HIS A 83 9.12 26.16 11.72
N ARG A 84 9.52 25.34 12.70
CA ARG A 84 10.12 25.84 13.95
C ARG A 84 11.43 26.59 13.69
N HIS A 85 12.28 26.09 12.82
CA HIS A 85 13.54 26.73 12.43
C HIS A 85 13.29 28.11 11.81
N ASN A 86 12.20 28.25 11.06
CA ASN A 86 11.80 29.50 10.45
C ASN A 86 10.96 30.44 11.37
N GLY A 87 10.75 30.07 12.64
CA GLY A 87 9.92 30.85 13.56
C GLY A 87 8.41 30.76 13.29
N GLU A 88 7.96 29.70 12.60
CA GLU A 88 6.58 29.52 12.15
C GLU A 88 5.85 28.42 12.94
N GLU A 89 6.06 28.29 14.25
CA GLU A 89 5.45 27.28 15.10
C GLU A 89 3.91 27.36 15.18
N PHE A 90 3.34 28.44 14.70
CA PHE A 90 1.89 28.64 14.58
C PHE A 90 1.26 27.81 13.47
N ARG A 91 2.04 27.24 12.54
CA ARG A 91 1.55 26.37 11.47
C ARG A 91 1.18 25.00 12.00
N ARG A 92 -0.10 24.85 12.39
CA ARG A 92 -0.62 23.65 13.07
C ARG A 92 -1.77 22.95 12.33
N LYS A 93 -2.03 23.33 11.07
CA LYS A 93 -3.06 22.70 10.25
C LYS A 93 -2.44 21.84 9.15
N ILE A 94 -2.96 20.62 9.00
CA ILE A 94 -2.61 19.68 7.92
C ILE A 94 -3.85 19.42 7.10
N LEU A 95 -3.77 19.69 5.79
CA LEU A 95 -4.82 19.37 4.84
C LEU A 95 -4.70 17.90 4.43
N ILE A 96 -5.76 17.12 4.52
CA ILE A 96 -5.76 15.68 4.13
C ILE A 96 -7.05 15.37 3.37
N PRO A 97 -6.98 14.91 2.10
CA PRO A 97 -8.16 14.45 1.36
C PRO A 97 -8.86 13.29 2.07
N ARG A 98 -10.18 13.26 2.08
CA ARG A 98 -10.96 12.12 2.62
C ARG A 98 -10.65 10.80 1.91
N SER A 99 -10.20 10.86 0.66
CA SER A 99 -9.74 9.72 -0.13
C SER A 99 -8.32 9.24 0.20
N ALA A 100 -7.61 9.91 1.13
CA ALA A 100 -6.28 9.50 1.56
C ALA A 100 -6.33 8.18 2.36
N HIS A 101 -5.21 7.49 2.42
CA HIS A 101 -5.09 6.29 3.24
C HIS A 101 -5.34 6.61 4.73
N GLY A 102 -6.01 5.72 5.45
CA GLY A 102 -6.37 5.92 6.86
C GLY A 102 -5.18 6.20 7.78
N THR A 103 -3.99 5.70 7.45
CA THR A 103 -2.76 5.99 8.20
C THR A 103 -2.36 7.46 8.18
N ASN A 104 -2.71 8.22 7.13
CA ASN A 104 -2.36 9.65 7.05
C ASN A 104 -3.01 10.43 8.18
N PHE A 105 -4.28 10.16 8.48
CA PHE A 105 -5.00 10.78 9.61
C PHE A 105 -4.41 10.37 10.96
N ALA A 106 -4.16 9.07 11.15
CA ALA A 106 -3.58 8.54 12.37
C ALA A 106 -2.18 9.11 12.63
N THR A 107 -1.34 9.17 11.60
CA THR A 107 0.02 9.69 11.70
C THR A 107 0.02 11.19 11.95
N ALA A 108 -0.87 11.97 11.34
CA ALA A 108 -1.00 13.39 11.61
C ALA A 108 -1.36 13.64 13.08
N ALA A 109 -2.30 12.87 13.64
CA ALA A 109 -2.65 12.95 15.05
C ALA A 109 -1.46 12.58 15.94
N MET A 110 -0.74 11.48 15.66
CA MET A 110 0.46 11.06 16.40
C MET A 110 1.60 12.08 16.30
N ALA A 111 1.74 12.75 15.17
CA ALA A 111 2.75 13.79 14.96
C ALA A 111 2.51 15.04 15.82
N GLY A 112 1.30 15.21 16.36
CA GLY A 112 0.92 16.32 17.22
C GLY A 112 -0.08 17.30 16.58
N TYR A 113 -0.88 16.80 15.61
CA TYR A 113 -1.97 17.56 14.97
C TYR A 113 -3.37 16.95 15.27
N PRO A 114 -3.70 16.55 16.53
CA PRO A 114 -4.99 15.89 16.80
C PRO A 114 -6.19 16.79 16.44
N ASP A 115 -6.07 18.11 16.69
CA ASP A 115 -7.08 19.11 16.36
C ASP A 115 -6.68 19.97 15.14
N GLY A 116 -5.65 19.54 14.41
CA GLY A 116 -5.07 20.27 13.28
C GLY A 116 -5.45 19.70 11.93
N ILE A 117 -6.12 18.56 11.86
CA ILE A 117 -6.49 17.92 10.61
C ILE A 117 -7.66 18.66 9.96
N VAL A 118 -7.46 19.11 8.73
CA VAL A 118 -8.46 19.75 7.89
C VAL A 118 -8.76 18.83 6.72
N TYR A 119 -9.98 18.31 6.65
CA TYR A 119 -10.40 17.39 5.60
C TYR A 119 -10.66 18.12 4.30
N LEU A 120 -10.16 17.60 3.19
CA LEU A 120 -10.49 18.04 1.84
C LEU A 120 -11.51 17.09 1.23
N GLU A 121 -12.54 17.64 0.60
CA GLU A 121 -13.55 16.86 -0.09
C GLU A 121 -13.05 16.36 -1.46
N ALA A 122 -13.68 15.30 -1.96
CA ALA A 122 -13.40 14.77 -3.28
C ALA A 122 -14.39 15.30 -4.31
N SER A 123 -13.91 15.61 -5.51
CA SER A 123 -14.74 15.94 -6.66
C SER A 123 -15.37 14.67 -7.27
N ARG A 124 -16.29 14.86 -8.23
CA ARG A 124 -16.99 13.73 -8.88
C ARG A 124 -16.06 12.77 -9.62
N ASP A 125 -14.91 13.22 -10.09
CA ASP A 125 -13.91 12.37 -10.77
C ASP A 125 -12.95 11.66 -9.81
N GLY A 126 -13.18 11.78 -8.49
CA GLY A 126 -12.39 11.13 -7.45
C GLY A 126 -11.09 11.83 -7.11
N THR A 127 -10.80 13.01 -7.69
CA THR A 127 -9.68 13.88 -7.32
C THR A 127 -10.08 14.87 -6.22
N VAL A 128 -9.14 15.66 -5.72
CA VAL A 128 -9.44 16.71 -4.72
C VAL A 128 -10.41 17.74 -5.31
N ASP A 129 -11.44 18.11 -4.54
CA ASP A 129 -12.32 19.22 -4.88
C ASP A 129 -11.54 20.54 -4.72
N MET A 130 -11.26 21.17 -5.85
CA MET A 130 -10.43 22.39 -5.88
C MET A 130 -11.14 23.62 -5.30
N ASP A 131 -12.46 23.66 -5.32
CA ASP A 131 -13.21 24.76 -4.72
C ASP A 131 -13.18 24.63 -3.18
N ASP A 132 -13.44 23.44 -2.65
CA ASP A 132 -13.29 23.13 -1.23
C ASP A 132 -11.86 23.36 -0.75
N PHE A 133 -10.87 22.92 -1.53
CA PHE A 133 -9.45 23.14 -1.23
C PHE A 133 -9.12 24.64 -1.08
N ARG A 134 -9.56 25.48 -2.01
CA ARG A 134 -9.29 26.94 -1.98
C ARG A 134 -9.99 27.65 -0.84
N ILE A 135 -11.23 27.29 -0.53
CA ILE A 135 -11.95 27.79 0.65
C ILE A 135 -11.15 27.52 1.91
N LYS A 136 -10.67 26.29 2.09
CA LYS A 136 -9.87 25.91 3.27
C LYS A 136 -8.48 26.52 3.27
N LEU A 137 -7.88 26.69 2.10
CA LEU A 137 -6.60 27.37 1.96
C LEU A 137 -6.72 28.86 2.37
N GLU A 138 -7.81 29.54 2.01
CA GLU A 138 -8.09 30.90 2.43
C GLU A 138 -8.38 30.99 3.94
N GLU A 139 -9.21 30.07 4.46
CA GLU A 139 -9.59 30.05 5.89
C GLU A 139 -8.39 29.80 6.81
N PHE A 140 -7.53 28.85 6.47
CA PHE A 140 -6.43 28.41 7.35
C PHE A 140 -5.05 28.89 6.89
N GLY A 141 -4.91 29.51 5.74
CA GLY A 141 -3.67 29.85 5.02
C GLY A 141 -2.40 29.98 5.86
N PRO A 142 -2.24 31.00 6.71
CA PRO A 142 -1.04 31.17 7.52
C PRO A 142 -0.76 30.03 8.50
N ASN A 143 -1.80 29.30 8.94
CA ASN A 143 -1.69 28.21 9.90
C ASN A 143 -1.42 26.85 9.27
N ILE A 144 -1.40 26.75 7.94
CA ILE A 144 -1.16 25.50 7.24
C ILE A 144 0.31 25.13 7.34
N CYS A 145 0.59 23.98 7.98
CA CYS A 145 1.89 23.33 7.98
C CYS A 145 2.16 22.66 6.64
N GLY A 146 1.14 22.01 6.09
CA GLY A 146 1.25 21.35 4.79
C GLY A 146 0.00 20.59 4.39
N VAL A 147 0.12 19.87 3.29
CA VAL A 147 -0.88 18.92 2.78
C VAL A 147 -0.30 17.53 2.71
N MET A 148 -1.10 16.49 3.01
CA MET A 148 -0.76 15.08 2.80
C MET A 148 -1.68 14.49 1.74
N ILE A 149 -1.13 14.00 0.64
CA ILE A 149 -1.89 13.43 -0.48
C ILE A 149 -1.33 12.06 -0.85
N THR A 150 -2.18 11.03 -0.87
CA THR A 150 -1.87 9.72 -1.47
C THR A 150 -2.03 9.83 -2.98
N ASN A 151 -0.96 9.62 -3.76
CA ASN A 151 -1.03 9.75 -5.21
C ASN A 151 -0.24 8.65 -5.96
N PRO A 152 -0.91 7.85 -6.82
CA PRO A 152 -2.37 7.78 -7.02
C PRO A 152 -3.13 7.46 -5.72
N ASN A 153 -4.39 7.88 -5.65
CA ASN A 153 -5.20 7.63 -4.46
C ASN A 153 -5.59 6.15 -4.33
N THR A 154 -6.22 5.79 -3.20
CA THR A 154 -6.61 4.41 -2.89
C THR A 154 -7.72 3.84 -3.79
N SER A 155 -8.33 4.65 -4.64
CA SER A 155 -9.25 4.18 -5.70
C SER A 155 -8.53 3.99 -7.05
N GLY A 156 -7.21 4.11 -7.08
CA GLY A 156 -6.38 4.01 -8.27
C GLY A 156 -6.45 5.22 -9.20
N ILE A 157 -6.89 6.39 -8.71
CA ILE A 157 -7.02 7.60 -9.51
C ILE A 157 -5.82 8.52 -9.27
N PHE A 158 -5.19 8.97 -10.35
CA PHE A 158 -4.10 9.95 -10.26
C PHE A 158 -4.64 11.36 -10.04
N GLU A 159 -4.10 12.07 -9.06
CA GLU A 159 -4.48 13.47 -8.78
C GLU A 159 -3.92 14.39 -9.86
N LYS A 160 -4.76 14.75 -10.80
CA LYS A 160 -4.39 15.61 -11.95
C LYS A 160 -4.04 17.04 -11.55
N ASN A 161 -4.57 17.51 -10.42
CA ASN A 161 -4.34 18.85 -9.89
C ASN A 161 -3.16 18.91 -8.90
N PHE A 162 -2.40 17.81 -8.72
CA PHE A 162 -1.36 17.71 -7.69
C PHE A 162 -0.38 18.89 -7.75
N LYS A 163 0.12 19.22 -8.94
CA LYS A 163 1.05 20.36 -9.12
C LYS A 163 0.43 21.70 -8.72
N LEU A 164 -0.83 21.92 -9.09
CA LEU A 164 -1.55 23.14 -8.73
C LEU A 164 -1.77 23.24 -7.22
N ILE A 165 -2.18 22.14 -6.58
CA ILE A 165 -2.32 22.05 -5.12
C ILE A 165 -0.97 22.35 -4.45
N ALA A 166 0.11 21.75 -4.93
CA ALA A 166 1.44 21.97 -4.40
C ALA A 166 1.86 23.46 -4.47
N ASP A 167 1.65 24.10 -5.62
CA ASP A 167 2.00 25.51 -5.81
C ASP A 167 1.17 26.42 -4.90
N GLU A 168 -0.14 26.18 -4.79
CA GLU A 168 -1.02 26.99 -3.94
C GLU A 168 -0.67 26.78 -2.44
N VAL A 169 -0.33 25.57 -2.00
CA VAL A 169 0.14 25.31 -0.62
C VAL A 169 1.49 25.98 -0.35
N HIS A 170 2.43 25.93 -1.28
CA HIS A 170 3.71 26.64 -1.16
C HIS A 170 3.53 28.15 -1.09
N ASN A 171 2.59 28.72 -1.84
CA ASN A 171 2.33 30.16 -1.83
C ASN A 171 1.87 30.67 -0.45
N VAL A 172 1.23 29.84 0.36
CA VAL A 172 0.89 30.18 1.75
C VAL A 172 1.97 29.77 2.75
N GLY A 173 3.10 29.22 2.30
CA GLY A 173 4.24 28.80 3.11
C GLY A 173 4.13 27.38 3.68
N GLY A 174 3.12 26.61 3.29
CA GLY A 174 2.99 25.21 3.65
C GLY A 174 3.94 24.28 2.87
N LEU A 175 4.02 23.03 3.26
CA LEU A 175 4.82 21.98 2.63
C LEU A 175 3.94 20.86 2.07
N VAL A 176 4.48 20.08 1.13
CA VAL A 176 3.73 19.04 0.41
C VAL A 176 4.30 17.66 0.72
N TYR A 177 3.51 16.86 1.42
CA TYR A 177 3.79 15.44 1.67
C TYR A 177 3.00 14.57 0.69
N MET A 178 3.70 13.70 -0.03
CA MET A 178 3.08 12.66 -0.84
C MET A 178 3.19 11.31 -0.14
N ASP A 179 2.06 10.65 0.07
CA ASP A 179 2.05 9.24 0.44
C ASP A 179 2.44 8.42 -0.79
N GLY A 180 3.63 7.80 -0.74
CA GLY A 180 4.22 7.01 -1.81
C GLY A 180 3.92 5.51 -1.69
N ALA A 181 2.89 5.10 -0.95
CA ALA A 181 2.49 3.69 -0.88
C ALA A 181 2.19 3.12 -2.28
N ASN A 182 1.68 3.94 -3.17
CA ASN A 182 1.28 3.60 -4.53
C ASN A 182 2.35 3.92 -5.60
N MET A 183 3.64 3.99 -5.22
CA MET A 183 4.76 4.21 -6.15
C MET A 183 4.81 3.21 -7.29
N ASN A 184 4.22 2.02 -7.12
CA ASN A 184 4.15 0.99 -8.17
C ASN A 184 3.52 1.48 -9.48
N ALA A 185 2.67 2.48 -9.41
CA ALA A 185 2.03 3.08 -10.58
C ALA A 185 2.90 4.10 -11.33
N ILE A 186 3.88 4.72 -10.67
CA ILE A 186 4.54 5.94 -11.16
C ILE A 186 6.07 5.93 -11.06
N ALA A 187 6.66 4.92 -10.41
CA ALA A 187 8.11 4.86 -10.20
C ALA A 187 8.88 4.89 -11.54
N GLY A 188 9.87 5.79 -11.63
CA GLY A 188 10.68 5.99 -12.83
C GLY A 188 9.96 6.69 -14.00
N ILE A 189 8.70 7.10 -13.83
CA ILE A 189 7.88 7.80 -14.83
C ILE A 189 7.63 9.24 -14.40
N VAL A 190 7.28 9.46 -13.13
CA VAL A 190 6.94 10.78 -12.61
C VAL A 190 8.09 11.33 -11.78
N ASN A 191 8.53 12.54 -12.10
CA ASN A 191 9.49 13.29 -11.29
C ASN A 191 8.75 14.06 -10.20
N LEU A 192 8.95 13.69 -8.93
CA LEU A 192 8.21 14.24 -7.81
C LEU A 192 8.68 15.66 -7.42
N ASP A 193 9.95 15.99 -7.66
CA ASP A 193 10.45 17.35 -7.44
C ASP A 193 9.72 18.33 -8.36
N SER A 194 9.54 17.99 -9.64
CA SER A 194 8.81 18.83 -10.59
C SER A 194 7.31 18.97 -10.26
N LEU A 195 6.74 18.03 -9.51
CA LEU A 195 5.38 18.12 -8.98
C LEU A 195 5.29 19.01 -7.72
N GLY A 196 6.40 19.40 -7.12
CA GLY A 196 6.43 20.20 -5.92
C GLY A 196 6.33 19.40 -4.61
N VAL A 197 6.70 18.11 -4.63
CA VAL A 197 6.74 17.27 -3.42
C VAL A 197 7.90 17.69 -2.53
N ASP A 198 7.64 17.93 -1.24
CA ASP A 198 8.68 18.22 -0.26
C ASP A 198 9.13 16.97 0.51
N ALA A 199 8.24 16.01 0.73
CA ALA A 199 8.60 14.71 1.30
C ALA A 199 7.71 13.59 0.73
N VAL A 200 8.29 12.42 0.52
CA VAL A 200 7.58 11.21 0.10
C VAL A 200 8.17 10.00 0.79
N HIS A 201 7.34 9.12 1.32
CA HIS A 201 7.80 7.80 1.73
C HIS A 201 7.60 6.75 0.63
N ASN A 202 8.43 5.74 0.63
CA ASN A 202 8.35 4.56 -0.22
C ASN A 202 8.31 3.32 0.65
N ASN A 203 7.23 2.54 0.55
CA ASN A 203 7.14 1.25 1.23
C ASN A 203 7.98 0.22 0.47
N LEU A 204 9.07 -0.25 1.07
CA LEU A 204 9.91 -1.26 0.41
C LEU A 204 9.20 -2.61 0.26
N HIS A 205 8.29 -2.92 1.18
CA HIS A 205 7.47 -4.13 1.16
C HIS A 205 6.29 -4.09 0.18
N LYS A 206 6.12 -3.01 -0.58
CA LYS A 206 5.15 -2.89 -1.66
C LYS A 206 5.88 -2.88 -3.00
N THR A 207 6.17 -1.72 -3.55
CA THR A 207 6.79 -1.55 -4.87
C THR A 207 8.14 -2.27 -5.04
N TRP A 208 8.92 -2.41 -3.96
CA TRP A 208 10.31 -2.84 -4.02
C TRP A 208 10.56 -4.28 -3.55
N THR A 209 9.51 -5.08 -3.48
CA THR A 209 9.51 -6.56 -3.34
C THR A 209 10.23 -7.13 -2.12
N ILE A 210 10.26 -6.43 -1.00
CA ILE A 210 10.68 -7.09 0.23
C ILE A 210 9.48 -7.77 0.91
N PRO A 211 9.70 -8.77 1.77
CA PRO A 211 8.63 -9.39 2.53
C PRO A 211 7.91 -8.41 3.44
N HIS A 212 6.61 -8.66 3.69
CA HIS A 212 5.82 -7.94 4.69
C HIS A 212 6.09 -8.40 6.14
N GLY A 213 6.85 -9.47 6.31
CA GLY A 213 7.29 -9.98 7.60
C GLY A 213 6.23 -10.68 8.45
N GLY A 214 5.12 -11.14 7.83
CA GLY A 214 4.11 -11.93 8.54
C GLY A 214 3.44 -11.20 9.70
N GLY A 215 3.01 -9.95 9.49
CA GLY A 215 2.42 -9.09 10.53
C GLY A 215 3.43 -8.19 11.23
N GLY A 216 4.62 -8.16 10.79
CA GLY A 216 5.70 -7.28 11.22
C GLY A 216 6.65 -7.03 10.09
N PRO A 217 7.87 -6.61 10.39
CA PRO A 217 8.33 -5.37 9.85
C PRO A 217 8.52 -5.45 8.34
N GLY A 218 7.87 -4.54 7.61
CA GLY A 218 8.31 -4.15 6.30
C GLY A 218 9.57 -3.29 6.39
N ASP A 219 9.69 -2.32 5.49
CA ASP A 219 10.72 -1.30 5.54
C ASP A 219 10.28 -0.08 4.72
N ALA A 220 10.95 1.06 4.90
CA ALA A 220 10.64 2.25 4.15
C ALA A 220 11.87 3.12 3.88
N ILE A 221 11.70 4.02 2.93
CA ILE A 221 12.63 5.09 2.60
C ILE A 221 11.85 6.38 2.49
N VAL A 222 12.40 7.49 2.97
CA VAL A 222 11.83 8.82 2.78
C VAL A 222 12.77 9.64 1.92
N ALA A 223 12.23 10.22 0.83
CA ALA A 223 12.94 11.18 0.00
C ALA A 223 12.38 12.59 0.23
N VAL A 224 13.23 13.60 0.18
CA VAL A 224 12.87 14.97 0.53
C VAL A 224 13.44 16.01 -0.43
N SER A 225 12.73 17.13 -0.56
CA SER A 225 13.19 18.32 -1.29
C SER A 225 14.39 18.98 -0.62
N LYS A 226 15.04 19.88 -1.33
CA LYS A 226 16.19 20.64 -0.82
C LYS A 226 15.90 21.36 0.50
N LYS A 227 14.67 21.81 0.74
CA LYS A 227 14.25 22.48 1.97
C LYS A 227 14.44 21.66 3.23
N LEU A 228 14.36 20.32 3.10
CA LEU A 228 14.30 19.41 4.24
C LEU A 228 15.59 18.59 4.47
N ILE A 229 16.61 18.76 3.64
CA ILE A 229 17.87 17.97 3.75
C ILE A 229 18.51 18.14 5.13
N ASP A 230 18.58 19.36 5.65
CA ASP A 230 19.22 19.65 6.93
C ASP A 230 18.44 19.10 8.14
N PHE A 231 17.20 18.67 7.92
CA PHE A 231 16.31 18.11 8.95
C PHE A 231 16.21 16.58 8.89
N LEU A 232 16.89 15.92 7.95
CA LEU A 232 16.82 14.46 7.82
C LEU A 232 17.17 13.77 9.15
N PRO A 233 16.50 12.65 9.48
CA PRO A 233 16.67 11.96 10.74
C PRO A 233 18.05 11.30 10.83
N GLY A 234 18.67 11.41 12.01
CA GLY A 234 19.86 10.68 12.41
C GLY A 234 21.06 10.82 11.50
N LYS A 235 21.79 9.73 11.40
CA LYS A 235 22.99 9.65 10.56
C LYS A 235 22.61 9.39 9.10
N GLN A 236 23.27 10.10 8.20
CA GLN A 236 23.20 9.90 6.75
C GLN A 236 24.50 9.26 6.26
N ILE A 237 24.43 8.41 5.26
CA ILE A 237 25.62 7.80 4.68
C ILE A 237 26.20 8.77 3.65
N ILE A 238 27.50 9.05 3.79
CA ILE A 238 28.26 9.89 2.86
C ILE A 238 29.40 9.09 2.23
N GLN A 239 29.84 9.51 1.05
CA GLN A 239 31.04 9.01 0.41
C GLN A 239 32.13 10.07 0.51
N LYS A 240 33.32 9.66 1.00
CA LYS A 240 34.51 10.52 1.08
C LYS A 240 35.20 10.64 -0.27
N GLU A 241 36.21 11.52 -0.34
CA GLU A 241 37.03 11.74 -1.55
C GLU A 241 37.80 10.46 -1.97
N ASP A 242 38.27 9.67 -1.00
CA ASP A 242 38.93 8.39 -1.21
C ASP A 242 37.98 7.25 -1.61
N LYS A 243 36.67 7.57 -1.81
CA LYS A 243 35.58 6.66 -2.13
C LYS A 243 35.20 5.70 -0.99
N SER A 244 35.75 5.82 0.18
CA SER A 244 35.22 5.15 1.37
C SER A 244 33.91 5.77 1.83
N TYR A 245 33.18 5.04 2.66
CA TYR A 245 31.87 5.48 3.20
C TYR A 245 32.02 5.84 4.68
N ASP A 246 31.29 6.88 5.07
CA ASP A 246 31.22 7.33 6.44
C ASP A 246 29.81 7.81 6.76
N VAL A 247 29.58 8.28 7.96
CA VAL A 247 28.30 8.78 8.43
C VAL A 247 28.41 10.27 8.80
N SER A 248 27.36 11.02 8.52
CA SER A 248 27.25 12.44 8.87
C SER A 248 25.88 12.70 9.46
N VAL A 249 25.79 13.61 10.42
CA VAL A 249 24.52 14.05 11.01
C VAL A 249 24.16 15.40 10.40
N PRO A 250 22.98 15.56 9.82
CA PRO A 250 22.52 16.85 9.30
C PRO A 250 22.45 17.91 10.39
N LEU A 251 22.68 19.18 10.01
CA LEU A 251 22.85 20.29 10.95
C LEU A 251 21.67 20.48 11.91
N HIS A 252 20.43 20.30 11.39
CA HIS A 252 19.19 20.47 12.14
C HIS A 252 18.40 19.16 12.23
N SER A 253 19.13 18.01 12.24
CA SER A 253 18.51 16.69 12.29
C SER A 253 17.46 16.58 13.37
N ILE A 254 16.33 15.96 13.01
CA ILE A 254 15.24 15.66 13.96
C ILE A 254 15.54 14.51 14.92
N GLY A 255 16.78 13.97 14.91
CA GLY A 255 17.20 12.84 15.73
C GLY A 255 16.91 11.49 15.10
N ASP A 256 17.26 10.42 15.81
CA ASP A 256 17.07 9.05 15.32
C ASP A 256 15.61 8.60 15.47
N PHE A 257 15.02 8.07 14.37
CA PHE A 257 13.71 7.40 14.38
C PHE A 257 13.83 5.89 14.51
N HIS A 258 14.99 5.35 14.21
CA HIS A 258 15.31 3.96 14.42
C HIS A 258 16.79 3.86 14.83
N ARG A 259 17.11 3.02 15.81
CA ARG A 259 18.49 2.85 16.31
C ARG A 259 19.49 2.31 15.28
N HIS A 260 18.99 1.71 14.17
CA HIS A 260 19.78 1.20 13.06
C HIS A 260 19.41 1.93 11.76
N TRP A 261 19.89 1.42 10.64
CA TRP A 261 19.64 1.93 9.29
C TRP A 261 18.33 1.40 8.67
N GLY A 262 17.31 1.17 9.45
CA GLY A 262 16.16 0.39 9.07
C GLY A 262 16.42 -1.11 9.17
N ASN A 263 15.65 -1.94 8.47
CA ASN A 263 15.82 -3.38 8.43
C ASN A 263 16.86 -3.74 7.36
N PHE A 264 18.15 -3.82 7.74
CA PHE A 264 19.23 -3.92 6.76
C PHE A 264 19.10 -5.08 5.77
N GLY A 265 18.70 -6.28 6.21
CA GLY A 265 18.46 -7.43 5.32
C GLY A 265 17.38 -7.13 4.27
N HIS A 266 16.37 -6.33 4.61
CA HIS A 266 15.37 -5.85 3.64
C HIS A 266 15.95 -4.81 2.69
N LYS A 267 16.85 -3.94 3.16
CA LYS A 267 17.58 -3.02 2.27
C LYS A 267 18.38 -3.81 1.21
N VAL A 268 19.06 -4.90 1.61
CA VAL A 268 19.79 -5.77 0.66
C VAL A 268 18.83 -6.39 -0.38
N ARG A 269 17.65 -6.86 0.04
CA ARG A 269 16.63 -7.39 -0.89
C ARG A 269 16.19 -6.34 -1.91
N ALA A 270 15.80 -5.15 -1.44
CA ALA A 270 15.41 -4.04 -2.30
C ALA A 270 16.55 -3.60 -3.23
N PHE A 271 17.76 -3.53 -2.72
CA PHE A 271 18.96 -3.24 -3.50
C PHE A 271 19.16 -4.23 -4.65
N THR A 272 19.04 -5.53 -4.37
CA THR A 272 19.16 -6.60 -5.36
C THR A 272 18.09 -6.48 -6.44
N TYR A 273 16.84 -6.18 -6.05
CA TYR A 273 15.74 -5.96 -6.99
C TYR A 273 15.98 -4.74 -7.90
N LEU A 274 16.42 -3.62 -7.31
CA LEU A 274 16.76 -2.40 -8.07
C LEU A 274 17.90 -2.65 -9.07
N LEU A 275 18.94 -3.38 -8.65
CA LEU A 275 20.04 -3.81 -9.54
C LEU A 275 19.52 -4.61 -10.72
N ARG A 276 18.61 -5.55 -10.47
CA ARG A 276 18.05 -6.41 -11.50
C ARG A 276 17.20 -5.64 -12.49
N LEU A 277 16.42 -4.67 -12.04
CA LEU A 277 15.57 -3.85 -12.91
C LEU A 277 16.38 -2.84 -13.71
N GLY A 278 17.30 -2.13 -13.08
CA GLY A 278 18.06 -1.05 -13.69
C GLY A 278 17.17 0.11 -14.15
N ASN A 279 17.77 1.04 -14.87
CA ASN A 279 17.09 2.27 -15.32
C ASN A 279 15.90 2.04 -16.26
N GLN A 280 15.94 0.96 -17.06
CA GLN A 280 14.86 0.64 -18.00
C GLN A 280 13.77 -0.23 -17.35
N GLY A 281 14.14 -1.08 -16.40
CA GLY A 281 13.20 -1.99 -15.76
C GLY A 281 12.25 -1.28 -14.83
N ILE A 282 12.66 -0.22 -14.13
CA ILE A 282 11.82 0.50 -13.17
C ILE A 282 10.60 1.14 -13.86
N PRO A 283 10.73 1.99 -14.88
CA PRO A 283 9.55 2.55 -15.57
C PRO A 283 8.72 1.48 -16.28
N ARG A 284 9.35 0.41 -16.78
CA ARG A 284 8.63 -0.72 -17.37
C ARG A 284 7.78 -1.45 -16.34
N MET A 285 8.30 -1.68 -15.14
CA MET A 285 7.58 -2.25 -14.01
C MET A 285 6.28 -1.47 -13.75
N SER A 286 6.37 -0.15 -13.59
CA SER A 286 5.21 0.70 -13.34
C SER A 286 4.21 0.68 -14.51
N SER A 287 4.70 0.73 -15.74
CA SER A 287 3.84 0.67 -16.93
C SER A 287 3.08 -0.65 -17.01
N VAL A 288 3.73 -1.78 -16.72
CA VAL A 288 3.09 -3.11 -16.74
C VAL A 288 2.08 -3.24 -15.60
N ALA A 289 2.37 -2.70 -14.40
CA ALA A 289 1.43 -2.70 -13.28
C ALA A 289 0.12 -1.97 -13.65
N VAL A 290 0.22 -0.79 -14.26
CA VAL A 290 -0.95 -0.04 -14.74
C VAL A 290 -1.68 -0.79 -15.86
N LEU A 291 -0.94 -1.38 -16.80
CA LEU A 291 -1.52 -2.17 -17.90
C LEU A 291 -2.30 -3.37 -17.36
N SER A 292 -1.75 -4.12 -16.40
CA SER A 292 -2.38 -5.27 -15.77
C SER A 292 -3.71 -4.90 -15.09
N ALA A 293 -3.71 -3.79 -14.33
CA ALA A 293 -4.92 -3.30 -13.68
C ALA A 293 -6.00 -2.88 -14.70
N ARG A 294 -5.63 -2.15 -15.73
CA ARG A 294 -6.56 -1.73 -16.80
C ARG A 294 -7.06 -2.91 -17.61
N TYR A 295 -6.23 -3.91 -17.84
CA TYR A 295 -6.63 -5.16 -18.49
C TYR A 295 -7.70 -5.88 -17.67
N LEU A 296 -7.47 -6.11 -16.38
CA LEU A 296 -8.47 -6.74 -15.50
C LEU A 296 -9.76 -5.92 -15.44
N LEU A 297 -9.64 -4.61 -15.24
CA LEU A 297 -10.81 -3.74 -15.22
C LEU A 297 -11.62 -3.82 -16.52
N SER A 298 -10.97 -3.89 -17.68
CA SER A 298 -11.65 -4.03 -18.97
C SER A 298 -12.44 -5.34 -19.09
N ARG A 299 -11.96 -6.41 -18.43
CA ARG A 299 -12.65 -7.71 -18.36
C ARG A 299 -13.82 -7.72 -17.40
N LEU A 300 -13.77 -6.91 -16.34
CA LEU A 300 -14.69 -6.97 -15.19
C LEU A 300 -15.77 -5.89 -15.19
N LYS A 301 -15.56 -4.75 -15.85
CA LYS A 301 -16.47 -3.59 -15.84
C LYS A 301 -17.88 -3.85 -16.39
N GLU A 302 -18.04 -4.85 -17.26
CA GLU A 302 -19.37 -5.26 -17.78
C GLU A 302 -20.13 -6.15 -16.76
N HIS A 303 -19.43 -6.64 -15.75
CA HIS A 303 -19.98 -7.54 -14.73
C HIS A 303 -20.17 -6.86 -13.38
N TYR A 304 -19.32 -5.90 -13.04
CA TYR A 304 -19.32 -5.20 -11.75
C TYR A 304 -19.36 -3.70 -11.95
N SER A 305 -19.99 -3.00 -11.03
CA SER A 305 -19.83 -1.55 -10.90
C SER A 305 -18.48 -1.20 -10.27
N THR A 306 -18.00 0.04 -10.45
CA THR A 306 -16.77 0.53 -9.86
C THR A 306 -17.03 1.61 -8.82
N LEU A 307 -16.13 1.72 -7.83
CA LEU A 307 -16.17 2.80 -6.84
C LEU A 307 -14.96 3.74 -6.99
N PRO A 308 -15.10 5.03 -6.66
CA PRO A 308 -16.37 5.72 -6.39
C PRO A 308 -17.29 5.71 -7.63
N ALA A 309 -18.59 5.56 -7.43
CA ALA A 309 -19.56 5.48 -8.53
C ALA A 309 -19.56 6.73 -9.41
N THR A 310 -19.35 7.89 -8.81
CA THR A 310 -19.25 9.17 -9.52
C THR A 310 -17.98 9.29 -10.40
N ALA A 311 -16.99 8.43 -10.19
CA ALA A 311 -15.72 8.39 -10.92
C ALA A 311 -15.61 7.16 -11.85
N GLU A 312 -16.72 6.59 -12.29
CA GLU A 312 -16.75 5.38 -13.14
C GLU A 312 -15.90 5.53 -14.41
N HIS A 313 -15.92 6.70 -15.03
CA HIS A 313 -15.18 6.98 -16.25
C HIS A 313 -13.76 7.52 -16.03
N SER A 314 -13.35 7.73 -14.78
CA SER A 314 -12.00 8.20 -14.47
C SER A 314 -10.98 7.10 -14.74
N PRO A 315 -9.85 7.41 -15.41
CA PRO A 315 -8.81 6.42 -15.68
C PRO A 315 -8.24 5.85 -14.38
N ARG A 316 -8.15 4.53 -14.29
CA ARG A 316 -7.48 3.85 -13.18
C ARG A 316 -6.01 3.64 -13.49
N MET A 317 -5.17 3.73 -12.46
CA MET A 317 -3.74 3.44 -12.53
C MET A 317 -3.49 1.95 -12.24
N HIS A 318 -2.85 1.61 -11.14
CA HIS A 318 -2.41 0.26 -10.80
C HIS A 318 -3.44 -0.58 -10.05
N GLU A 319 -4.50 0.04 -9.55
CA GLU A 319 -5.57 -0.60 -8.77
C GLU A 319 -6.94 0.00 -9.09
N PHE A 320 -7.99 -0.69 -8.67
CA PHE A 320 -9.37 -0.26 -8.82
C PHE A 320 -10.26 -0.95 -7.79
N ILE A 321 -11.48 -0.42 -7.59
CA ILE A 321 -12.44 -0.97 -6.64
C ILE A 321 -13.68 -1.43 -7.41
N LEU A 322 -14.09 -2.68 -7.20
CA LEU A 322 -15.34 -3.26 -7.70
C LEU A 322 -16.42 -3.27 -6.61
N THR A 323 -17.66 -3.21 -7.03
CA THR A 323 -18.83 -3.41 -6.15
C THR A 323 -19.99 -4.05 -6.92
N LEU A 324 -20.99 -4.54 -6.20
CA LEU A 324 -22.25 -4.95 -6.77
C LEU A 324 -23.13 -3.73 -7.06
N SER A 325 -24.09 -3.87 -7.98
CA SER A 325 -25.11 -2.84 -8.20
C SER A 325 -26.10 -2.79 -7.01
N GLU A 326 -26.81 -1.69 -6.86
CA GLU A 326 -27.84 -1.57 -5.83
C GLU A 326 -28.96 -2.60 -6.00
N GLU A 327 -29.27 -3.01 -7.22
CA GLU A 327 -30.26 -4.05 -7.52
C GLU A 327 -29.78 -5.42 -7.05
N GLU A 328 -28.49 -5.72 -7.26
CA GLU A 328 -27.86 -6.97 -6.80
C GLU A 328 -27.78 -7.03 -5.27
N PHE A 329 -27.46 -5.93 -4.60
CA PHE A 329 -27.51 -5.87 -3.15
C PHE A 329 -28.93 -6.11 -2.61
N LYS A 330 -29.94 -5.49 -3.21
CA LYS A 330 -31.35 -5.73 -2.84
C LYS A 330 -31.77 -7.18 -3.04
N PHE A 331 -31.32 -7.81 -4.13
CA PHE A 331 -31.56 -9.23 -4.36
C PHE A 331 -30.98 -10.09 -3.24
N LEU A 332 -29.73 -9.84 -2.85
CA LEU A 332 -29.07 -10.56 -1.75
C LEU A 332 -29.77 -10.32 -0.41
N GLU A 333 -30.23 -9.09 -0.15
CA GLU A 333 -31.01 -8.76 1.06
C GLU A 333 -32.31 -9.55 1.13
N THR A 334 -33.04 -9.70 0.01
CA THR A 334 -34.23 -10.54 -0.02
C THR A 334 -33.96 -12.01 0.18
N ALA A 335 -32.75 -12.45 -0.15
CA ALA A 335 -32.26 -13.81 0.13
C ALA A 335 -31.69 -13.99 1.56
N GLY A 336 -31.76 -12.95 2.41
CA GLY A 336 -31.30 -13.00 3.80
C GLY A 336 -29.84 -12.57 4.03
N ILE A 337 -29.15 -12.09 2.98
CA ILE A 337 -27.76 -11.62 3.08
C ILE A 337 -27.74 -10.08 3.14
N PRO A 338 -27.58 -9.46 4.31
CA PRO A 338 -27.52 -8.01 4.43
C PRO A 338 -26.34 -7.40 3.66
N LYS A 339 -26.54 -6.22 3.08
CA LYS A 339 -25.52 -5.48 2.34
C LYS A 339 -24.19 -5.38 3.09
N SER A 340 -24.23 -5.18 4.41
CA SER A 340 -23.03 -5.09 5.27
C SER A 340 -22.23 -6.40 5.36
N LYS A 341 -22.85 -7.55 5.08
CA LYS A 341 -22.20 -8.86 5.11
C LYS A 341 -21.78 -9.34 3.72
N ALA A 342 -22.46 -8.89 2.66
CA ALA A 342 -22.27 -9.41 1.30
C ALA A 342 -20.80 -9.34 0.85
N ILE A 343 -20.16 -8.18 0.92
CA ILE A 343 -18.77 -8.00 0.46
C ILE A 343 -17.74 -8.82 1.27
N PRO A 344 -17.76 -8.82 2.61
CA PRO A 344 -16.90 -9.70 3.39
C PRO A 344 -17.09 -11.20 3.09
N GLN A 345 -18.33 -11.64 2.86
CA GLN A 345 -18.61 -13.03 2.54
C GLN A 345 -18.18 -13.40 1.11
N ILE A 346 -18.35 -12.49 0.15
CA ILE A 346 -17.77 -12.64 -1.19
C ILE A 346 -16.25 -12.82 -1.09
N GLY A 347 -15.57 -12.04 -0.23
CA GLY A 347 -14.15 -12.22 0.02
C GLY A 347 -13.78 -13.65 0.44
N LYS A 348 -14.63 -14.30 1.26
CA LYS A 348 -14.40 -15.71 1.67
C LYS A 348 -14.53 -16.70 0.52
N LEU A 349 -15.41 -16.44 -0.46
CA LEU A 349 -15.53 -17.29 -1.65
C LEU A 349 -14.26 -17.28 -2.52
N PHE A 350 -13.49 -16.20 -2.53
CA PHE A 350 -12.21 -16.20 -3.26
C PHE A 350 -11.27 -17.32 -2.81
N LEU A 351 -11.29 -17.66 -1.53
CA LEU A 351 -10.48 -18.78 -0.98
C LEU A 351 -10.88 -20.12 -1.61
N ASP A 352 -12.17 -20.34 -1.83
CA ASP A 352 -12.69 -21.55 -2.47
C ASP A 352 -12.29 -21.66 -3.95
N PHE A 353 -12.06 -20.52 -4.60
CA PHE A 353 -11.55 -20.45 -5.97
C PHE A 353 -10.02 -20.49 -6.07
N GLY A 354 -9.33 -20.67 -4.93
CA GLY A 354 -7.88 -20.78 -4.86
C GLY A 354 -7.14 -19.44 -4.88
N PHE A 355 -7.84 -18.33 -4.64
CA PHE A 355 -7.26 -16.99 -4.57
C PHE A 355 -7.34 -16.43 -3.16
N HIS A 356 -6.37 -15.59 -2.78
CA HIS A 356 -6.58 -14.69 -1.65
C HIS A 356 -7.68 -13.68 -1.99
N ALA A 357 -8.47 -13.33 -0.99
CA ALA A 357 -9.49 -12.30 -1.16
C ALA A 357 -8.84 -10.95 -1.51
N PRO A 358 -9.42 -10.15 -2.41
CA PRO A 358 -9.09 -8.72 -2.49
C PRO A 358 -9.32 -8.03 -1.15
N THR A 359 -8.73 -6.86 -0.96
CA THR A 359 -9.05 -6.05 0.22
C THR A 359 -10.53 -5.71 0.20
N VAL A 360 -11.25 -6.08 1.25
CA VAL A 360 -12.69 -5.88 1.37
C VAL A 360 -13.00 -4.70 2.28
N ALA A 361 -14.09 -3.99 1.98
CA ALA A 361 -14.64 -2.92 2.82
C ALA A 361 -13.66 -1.77 3.13
N PHE A 362 -12.72 -1.50 2.25
CA PHE A 362 -11.80 -0.38 2.36
C PHE A 362 -11.30 0.05 0.96
N PRO A 363 -11.08 1.36 0.67
CA PRO A 363 -11.57 2.52 1.43
C PRO A 363 -13.09 2.66 1.39
N GLU A 364 -13.72 1.96 0.46
CA GLU A 364 -15.16 1.94 0.25
C GLU A 364 -15.79 0.74 0.97
N ILE A 365 -16.73 0.98 1.88
CA ILE A 365 -17.32 -0.03 2.76
C ILE A 365 -17.90 -1.24 1.99
N TYR A 366 -18.40 -1.00 0.77
CA TYR A 366 -18.99 -2.05 -0.07
C TYR A 366 -18.10 -2.42 -1.26
N GLY A 367 -16.80 -2.24 -1.14
CA GLY A 367 -15.84 -2.43 -2.22
C GLY A 367 -14.96 -3.67 -2.07
N LEU A 368 -14.52 -4.18 -3.23
CA LEU A 368 -13.45 -5.14 -3.42
C LEU A 368 -12.31 -4.41 -4.12
N MET A 369 -11.23 -4.13 -3.41
CA MET A 369 -10.09 -3.40 -3.95
C MET A 369 -9.09 -4.38 -4.55
N ILE A 370 -8.76 -4.20 -5.83
CA ILE A 370 -7.94 -5.12 -6.63
C ILE A 370 -6.71 -4.41 -7.15
N GLU A 371 -5.54 -4.92 -6.81
CA GLU A 371 -4.23 -4.53 -7.36
C GLU A 371 -3.52 -5.77 -7.92
N PRO A 372 -3.50 -6.00 -9.25
CA PRO A 372 -2.90 -7.20 -9.83
C PRO A 372 -1.37 -7.18 -9.84
N THR A 373 -0.73 -6.03 -9.75
CA THR A 373 0.70 -5.80 -9.94
C THR A 373 1.21 -6.19 -11.35
N GLU A 374 2.51 -6.09 -11.58
CA GLU A 374 3.18 -6.55 -12.79
C GLU A 374 3.71 -7.98 -12.68
N SER A 375 3.49 -8.65 -11.54
CA SER A 375 4.09 -9.96 -11.25
C SER A 375 3.38 -11.13 -11.92
N PHE A 376 2.17 -10.91 -12.44
CA PHE A 376 1.33 -11.98 -12.97
C PHE A 376 1.34 -12.04 -14.48
N THR A 377 1.31 -13.27 -15.01
CA THR A 377 1.16 -13.52 -16.44
C THR A 377 -0.28 -13.22 -16.89
N LYS A 378 -0.45 -13.00 -18.19
CA LYS A 378 -1.79 -12.79 -18.74
C LYS A 378 -2.74 -13.95 -18.44
N SER A 379 -2.28 -15.19 -18.48
CA SER A 379 -3.10 -16.37 -18.17
C SER A 379 -3.56 -16.41 -16.70
N GLU A 380 -2.73 -15.97 -15.76
CA GLU A 380 -3.12 -15.84 -14.36
C GLU A 380 -4.16 -14.72 -14.16
N LEU A 381 -3.98 -13.59 -14.86
CA LEU A 381 -4.97 -12.50 -14.85
C LEU A 381 -6.30 -12.94 -15.46
N ASP A 382 -6.28 -13.70 -16.56
CA ASP A 382 -7.47 -14.26 -17.19
C ASP A 382 -8.21 -15.19 -16.23
N ARG A 383 -7.49 -16.14 -15.60
CA ARG A 383 -8.07 -17.05 -14.62
C ARG A 383 -8.69 -16.31 -13.42
N PHE A 384 -8.02 -15.27 -12.92
CA PHE A 384 -8.56 -14.44 -11.86
C PHE A 384 -9.85 -13.74 -12.30
N ALA A 385 -9.87 -13.12 -13.48
CA ALA A 385 -11.08 -12.48 -14.01
C ALA A 385 -12.25 -13.47 -14.15
N ASP A 386 -11.97 -14.67 -14.67
CA ASP A 386 -12.97 -15.72 -14.82
C ASP A 386 -13.52 -16.17 -13.45
N ALA A 387 -12.67 -16.26 -12.42
CA ALA A 387 -13.10 -16.56 -11.07
C ALA A 387 -13.98 -15.45 -10.48
N VAL A 388 -13.62 -14.18 -10.64
CA VAL A 388 -14.40 -13.03 -10.16
C VAL A 388 -15.79 -13.02 -10.79
N ILE A 389 -15.87 -13.26 -12.11
CA ILE A 389 -17.15 -13.34 -12.84
C ILE A 389 -17.97 -14.54 -12.35
N ALA A 390 -17.32 -15.70 -12.17
CA ALA A 390 -17.97 -16.91 -11.70
C ALA A 390 -18.54 -16.77 -10.28
N ILE A 391 -17.80 -16.12 -9.38
CA ILE A 391 -18.26 -15.81 -8.01
C ILE A 391 -19.55 -14.97 -8.07
N LYS A 392 -19.60 -13.93 -8.90
CA LYS A 392 -20.79 -13.11 -9.04
C LYS A 392 -21.98 -13.93 -9.54
N ASN A 393 -21.79 -14.71 -10.60
CA ASN A 393 -22.84 -15.54 -11.15
C ASN A 393 -23.34 -16.57 -10.11
N LEU A 394 -22.43 -17.14 -9.33
CA LEU A 394 -22.76 -18.10 -8.29
C LEU A 394 -23.65 -17.49 -7.21
N ILE A 395 -23.29 -16.31 -6.66
CA ILE A 395 -24.06 -15.67 -5.59
C ILE A 395 -25.41 -15.15 -6.04
N LEU A 396 -25.57 -14.83 -7.33
CA LEU A 396 -26.86 -14.42 -7.88
C LEU A 396 -27.78 -15.61 -8.20
N GLN A 397 -27.22 -16.82 -8.35
CA GLN A 397 -27.99 -18.04 -8.57
C GLN A 397 -28.23 -18.82 -7.27
N ASN A 398 -27.26 -18.81 -6.36
CA ASN A 398 -27.25 -19.55 -5.12
C ASN A 398 -26.73 -18.66 -3.97
N PRO A 399 -27.51 -17.65 -3.54
CA PRO A 399 -27.07 -16.67 -2.55
C PRO A 399 -26.67 -17.30 -1.20
N GLU A 400 -27.25 -18.43 -0.84
CA GLU A 400 -26.97 -19.19 0.38
C GLU A 400 -25.50 -19.66 0.49
N VAL A 401 -24.74 -19.75 -0.60
CA VAL A 401 -23.30 -20.08 -0.55
C VAL A 401 -22.50 -19.03 0.22
N LEU A 402 -23.01 -17.79 0.32
CA LEU A 402 -22.38 -16.75 1.13
C LEU A 402 -22.48 -17.07 2.62
N ASP A 403 -23.52 -17.76 3.07
CA ASP A 403 -23.68 -18.12 4.47
C ASP A 403 -22.81 -19.30 4.89
N THR A 404 -22.29 -20.08 3.98
CA THR A 404 -21.49 -21.28 4.24
C THR A 404 -20.02 -21.13 3.88
N ALA A 405 -19.66 -20.14 3.04
CA ALA A 405 -18.27 -19.88 2.65
C ALA A 405 -17.37 -19.52 3.86
N PRO A 406 -16.07 -19.93 3.86
CA PRO A 406 -15.38 -20.76 2.88
C PRO A 406 -15.67 -22.27 3.05
N HIS A 407 -15.58 -23.05 1.97
CA HIS A 407 -15.94 -24.49 2.00
C HIS A 407 -14.73 -25.44 2.04
N PHE A 408 -13.58 -24.99 1.49
CA PHE A 408 -12.42 -25.89 1.24
C PHE A 408 -11.20 -25.56 2.09
N THR A 409 -11.26 -24.53 2.92
CA THR A 409 -10.16 -24.13 3.79
C THR A 409 -10.00 -25.08 5.00
N PRO A 410 -8.81 -25.16 5.62
CA PRO A 410 -8.60 -25.94 6.83
C PRO A 410 -9.41 -25.49 8.04
N ILE A 411 -9.83 -24.25 8.04
CA ILE A 411 -10.60 -23.60 9.11
C ILE A 411 -11.86 -23.02 8.49
N ASP A 412 -13.00 -23.32 9.08
CA ASP A 412 -14.27 -22.72 8.72
C ASP A 412 -14.36 -21.25 9.15
N ARG A 413 -15.56 -20.76 9.33
CA ARG A 413 -15.78 -19.40 9.85
C ARG A 413 -15.20 -19.25 11.24
N VAL A 414 -14.50 -18.16 11.44
CA VAL A 414 -14.07 -17.73 12.77
C VAL A 414 -15.09 -16.76 13.36
N ASP A 415 -15.27 -16.80 14.68
CA ASP A 415 -15.99 -15.76 15.40
C ASP A 415 -15.10 -14.52 15.53
N GLU A 416 -15.16 -13.66 14.50
CA GLU A 416 -14.33 -12.45 14.40
C GLU A 416 -14.61 -11.49 15.57
N VAL A 417 -15.84 -11.47 16.11
CA VAL A 417 -16.21 -10.60 17.24
C VAL A 417 -15.54 -11.10 18.51
N SER A 418 -15.62 -12.38 18.79
CA SER A 418 -14.96 -12.99 19.95
C SER A 418 -13.45 -12.91 19.83
N ALA A 419 -12.88 -13.18 18.67
CA ALA A 419 -11.44 -13.08 18.43
C ALA A 419 -10.87 -11.67 18.65
N ASN A 420 -11.65 -10.63 18.36
CA ASN A 420 -11.23 -9.25 18.60
C ASN A 420 -11.48 -8.74 20.04
N ARG A 421 -12.53 -9.25 20.72
CA ARG A 421 -12.91 -8.77 22.05
C ARG A 421 -12.30 -9.58 23.19
N ASN A 422 -12.10 -10.87 22.97
CA ASN A 422 -11.62 -11.83 23.96
C ASN A 422 -10.27 -12.39 23.50
N LEU A 423 -9.23 -11.57 23.56
CA LEU A 423 -7.88 -11.96 23.16
C LEU A 423 -7.37 -13.10 24.06
N ILE A 424 -7.12 -14.25 23.47
CA ILE A 424 -6.43 -15.37 24.10
C ILE A 424 -4.97 -15.29 23.69
N LEU A 425 -4.11 -14.88 24.61
CA LEU A 425 -2.68 -14.67 24.37
C LEU A 425 -1.82 -15.90 24.73
N GLN A 426 -2.44 -16.93 25.27
CA GLN A 426 -1.83 -18.22 25.54
C GLN A 426 -2.63 -19.31 24.82
N GLU A 427 -1.92 -20.21 24.13
CA GLU A 427 -2.51 -21.36 23.52
C GLU A 427 -2.24 -22.59 24.40
N GLU A 428 -3.31 -23.26 24.83
CA GLU A 428 -3.23 -24.64 25.34
C GLU A 428 -3.43 -25.57 24.15
N ILE A 429 -2.35 -26.14 23.62
CA ILE A 429 -2.42 -27.11 22.52
C ILE A 429 -2.92 -28.43 23.12
N LEU A 430 -4.20 -28.49 23.46
CA LEU A 430 -4.78 -29.72 24.02
C LEU A 430 -5.38 -30.60 22.92
N HIS A 431 -6.03 -30.04 21.91
CA HIS A 431 -6.58 -30.77 20.78
C HIS A 431 -6.73 -29.86 19.56
N LEU A 432 -6.10 -30.19 18.46
CA LEU A 432 -6.43 -29.58 17.20
C LEU A 432 -7.81 -30.12 16.76
N PRO A 433 -8.74 -29.26 16.33
CA PRO A 433 -9.99 -29.74 15.75
C PRO A 433 -9.70 -30.62 14.53
N PRO A 434 -10.53 -31.65 14.26
CA PRO A 434 -10.37 -32.42 13.03
C PRO A 434 -10.45 -31.48 11.82
N LEU A 435 -9.63 -31.76 10.80
CA LEU A 435 -9.69 -30.99 9.55
C LEU A 435 -11.08 -31.11 8.94
N PRO A 436 -11.63 -30.03 8.36
CA PRO A 436 -12.91 -30.06 7.69
C PRO A 436 -12.96 -31.17 6.64
N PHE A 437 -14.07 -31.85 6.56
CA PHE A 437 -14.28 -32.97 5.63
C PHE A 437 -14.06 -32.59 4.16
N ASN A 438 -14.44 -31.37 3.82
CA ASN A 438 -14.40 -30.84 2.45
C ASN A 438 -13.08 -30.15 2.07
N ARG A 439 -12.05 -30.24 2.92
CA ARG A 439 -10.78 -29.56 2.65
C ARG A 439 -10.19 -29.97 1.31
N ILE A 440 -9.90 -28.97 0.46
CA ILE A 440 -9.16 -29.14 -0.78
C ILE A 440 -7.88 -28.29 -0.70
N LYS A 441 -6.73 -28.89 -1.02
CA LYS A 441 -5.47 -28.17 -1.09
C LYS A 441 -5.53 -27.11 -2.19
N ASN A 442 -4.94 -25.92 -1.93
CA ASN A 442 -4.92 -24.85 -2.91
C ASN A 442 -4.28 -25.27 -4.25
N SER A 443 -3.21 -26.08 -4.23
CA SER A 443 -2.63 -26.63 -5.46
C SER A 443 -3.66 -27.39 -6.29
N THR A 444 -4.50 -28.20 -5.66
CA THR A 444 -5.56 -28.95 -6.34
C THR A 444 -6.64 -28.02 -6.92
N LEU A 445 -7.02 -26.94 -6.19
CA LEU A 445 -7.96 -25.94 -6.71
C LEU A 445 -7.38 -25.23 -7.94
N MET A 446 -6.09 -24.97 -7.96
CA MET A 446 -5.43 -24.34 -9.12
C MET A 446 -5.39 -25.22 -10.37
N ASP A 447 -5.45 -26.55 -10.21
CA ASP A 447 -5.50 -27.51 -11.31
C ASP A 447 -6.93 -27.71 -11.89
N LEU A 448 -7.97 -27.31 -11.14
CA LEU A 448 -9.37 -27.40 -11.59
C LEU A 448 -9.75 -26.20 -12.48
N SER A 449 -10.68 -26.44 -13.38
CA SER A 449 -11.34 -25.34 -14.10
C SER A 449 -12.27 -24.56 -13.16
N ILE A 450 -12.54 -23.31 -13.47
CA ILE A 450 -13.44 -22.46 -12.69
C ILE A 450 -14.85 -23.07 -12.58
N SER A 451 -15.35 -23.70 -13.65
CA SER A 451 -16.65 -24.36 -13.65
C SER A 451 -16.71 -25.61 -12.76
N GLU A 452 -15.61 -26.35 -12.65
CA GLU A 452 -15.51 -27.49 -11.71
C GLU A 452 -15.51 -27.00 -10.27
N ILE A 453 -14.81 -25.89 -9.98
CA ILE A 453 -14.82 -25.29 -8.64
C ILE A 453 -16.23 -24.82 -8.27
N GLN A 454 -16.96 -24.14 -9.18
CA GLN A 454 -18.35 -23.74 -8.92
C GLN A 454 -19.26 -24.92 -8.55
N LYS A 455 -19.17 -26.03 -9.28
CA LYS A 455 -19.94 -27.25 -8.96
C LYS A 455 -19.61 -27.77 -7.57
N LYS A 456 -18.32 -27.85 -7.22
CA LYS A 456 -17.88 -28.29 -5.89
C LYS A 456 -18.36 -27.38 -4.76
N VAL A 457 -18.39 -26.06 -4.96
CA VAL A 457 -18.95 -25.11 -3.98
C VAL A 457 -20.42 -25.38 -3.74
N ILE A 458 -21.22 -25.58 -4.81
CA ILE A 458 -22.64 -25.88 -4.71
C ILE A 458 -22.86 -27.23 -3.99
N GLU A 459 -22.09 -28.27 -4.33
CA GLU A 459 -22.14 -29.56 -3.67
C GLU A 459 -21.80 -29.48 -2.17
N ALA A 460 -20.73 -28.73 -1.84
CA ALA A 460 -20.32 -28.53 -0.46
C ALA A 460 -21.37 -27.75 0.36
N ASN A 461 -21.97 -26.72 -0.22
CA ASN A 461 -23.04 -25.95 0.41
C ASN A 461 -24.25 -26.85 0.75
N GLN A 462 -24.67 -27.71 -0.17
CA GLN A 462 -25.79 -28.65 0.05
C GLN A 462 -25.50 -29.64 1.18
N THR A 463 -24.22 -30.02 1.37
CA THR A 463 -23.81 -30.98 2.41
C THR A 463 -23.73 -30.36 3.80
N GLN A 464 -23.50 -29.03 3.89
CA GLN A 464 -23.42 -28.32 5.18
C GLN A 464 -24.79 -27.89 5.74
N VAL A 465 -25.83 -27.89 4.89
CA VAL A 465 -27.21 -27.52 5.28
C VAL A 465 -27.98 -28.71 5.90
N ILE A 466 -27.38 -29.91 5.91
CA ILE A 466 -27.94 -31.13 6.55
C ILE A 466 -27.29 -31.32 7.92
#